data_76dca7193aebf6ce9e70ded26f0245ae
#
_entry.id   76dca7193aebf6ce9e70ded26f0245ae
#
_cell.length_a   1.000
_cell.length_b   1.000
_cell.length_c   1.000
_cell.angle_alpha   90.00
_cell.angle_beta   90.00
_cell.angle_gamma   90.00
#
_symmetry.space_group_name_H-M   'P 1'
#
loop_
_entity.id
_entity.type
_entity.pdbx_description
1 polymer ?
#
loop_
_entity_poly.entity_id
_entity_poly.type
_entity_poly.pdbx_seq_one_letter_code
_entity_poly.pdbx_strand_id
1 'polypeptide(L)' 'MMKPSTKDQTEGNLHDLKGMAKEKAGQMLNDPDLEAEGHAEKIAGKIQKKVGQVEKVLGE' A
#
# COMPACT_ATOMS: atom_id res chain seq x y z
N MET A 1 0.05 -18.34 13.13
CA MET A 1 -0.79 -17.83 12.04
C MET A 1 -1.15 -16.38 12.33
N MET A 2 -0.98 -15.51 11.32
CA MET A 2 -1.32 -14.10 11.48
C MET A 2 -2.83 -13.89 11.48
N LYS A 3 -3.30 -12.97 12.33
CA LYS A 3 -4.70 -12.55 12.30
C LYS A 3 -4.97 -11.80 10.99
N PRO A 4 -6.22 -11.85 10.46
CA PRO A 4 -6.53 -11.12 9.21
C PRO A 4 -6.17 -9.64 9.25
N SER A 5 -6.42 -8.95 10.36
CA SER A 5 -6.09 -7.53 10.50
C SER A 5 -4.58 -7.27 10.40
N THR A 6 -3.76 -8.12 11.02
CA THR A 6 -2.31 -8.00 10.95
C THR A 6 -1.80 -8.26 9.52
N LYS A 7 -2.37 -9.27 8.85
CA LYS A 7 -2.03 -9.58 7.48
C LYS A 7 -2.36 -8.40 6.56
N ASP A 8 -3.54 -7.82 6.69
CA ASP A 8 -3.95 -6.68 5.88
C ASP A 8 -3.05 -5.48 6.08
N GLN A 9 -2.66 -5.20 7.33
CA GLN A 9 -1.73 -4.10 7.61
C GLN A 9 -0.36 -4.34 7.01
N THR A 10 0.16 -5.56 7.11
CA THR A 10 1.48 -5.92 6.56
C THR A 10 1.47 -5.81 5.03
N GLU A 11 0.46 -6.36 4.38
CA GLU A 11 0.34 -6.30 2.93
C GLU A 11 0.13 -4.85 2.47
N GLY A 12 -0.68 -4.08 3.20
CA GLY A 12 -0.89 -2.67 2.91
C GLY A 12 0.41 -1.87 2.97
N ASN A 13 1.24 -2.13 3.98
CA ASN A 13 2.54 -1.48 4.10
C ASN A 13 3.48 -1.84 2.94
N LEU A 14 3.48 -3.11 2.52
CA LEU A 14 4.30 -3.54 1.37
C LEU A 14 3.86 -2.87 0.09
N HIS A 15 2.56 -2.79 -0.16
CA HIS A 15 2.02 -2.12 -1.34
C HIS A 15 2.33 -0.62 -1.32
N ASP A 16 2.21 0.01 -0.16
CA ASP A 16 2.53 1.43 0.00
C ASP A 16 4.00 1.68 -0.33
N LEU A 17 4.92 0.87 0.20
CA LEU A 17 6.35 1.00 -0.07
C LEU A 17 6.69 0.77 -1.54
N LYS A 18 6.09 -0.23 -2.17
CA LYS A 18 6.27 -0.48 -3.60
C LYS A 18 5.78 0.68 -4.43
N GLY A 19 4.61 1.21 -4.08
CA GLY A 19 4.03 2.36 -4.77
C GLY A 19 4.92 3.58 -4.67
N MET A 20 5.47 3.86 -3.49
CA MET A 20 6.39 4.97 -3.30
C MET A 20 7.66 4.81 -4.13
N ALA A 21 8.21 3.60 -4.19
CA ALA A 21 9.41 3.33 -4.98
C ALA A 21 9.15 3.53 -6.47
N LYS A 22 8.02 3.04 -6.97
CA LYS A 22 7.63 3.21 -8.37
C LYS A 22 7.37 4.67 -8.70
N GLU A 23 6.71 5.39 -7.81
CA GLU A 23 6.43 6.82 -8.00
C GLU A 23 7.73 7.60 -8.14
N LYS A 24 8.69 7.36 -7.23
CA LYS A 24 9.99 8.02 -7.27
C LYS A 24 10.78 7.65 -8.52
N ALA A 25 10.78 6.38 -8.89
CA ALA A 25 11.46 5.93 -10.10
C ALA A 25 10.85 6.57 -11.34
N GLY A 26 9.51 6.67 -11.39
CA GLY A 26 8.83 7.34 -12.48
C GLY A 26 9.21 8.79 -12.60
N GLN A 27 9.32 9.50 -11.47
CA GLN A 27 9.77 10.90 -11.46
C GLN A 27 11.21 11.03 -11.97
N MET A 28 12.10 10.18 -11.50
CA MET A 28 13.51 10.22 -11.89
C MET A 28 13.73 9.90 -13.37
N LEU A 29 12.91 8.99 -13.91
CA LEU A 29 13.02 8.56 -15.30
C LEU A 29 12.13 9.36 -16.26
N ASN A 30 11.40 10.34 -15.75
CA ASN A 30 10.40 11.08 -16.51
C ASN A 30 9.41 10.13 -17.20
N ASP A 31 8.94 9.13 -16.43
CA ASP A 31 7.98 8.13 -16.89
C ASP A 31 6.66 8.35 -16.16
N PRO A 32 5.73 9.12 -16.74
CA PRO A 32 4.46 9.42 -16.08
C PRO A 32 3.57 8.20 -15.86
N ASP A 33 3.70 7.17 -16.68
CA ASP A 33 2.93 5.94 -16.52
C ASP A 33 3.40 5.17 -15.28
N LEU A 34 4.71 5.08 -15.08
CA LEU A 34 5.28 4.43 -13.91
C LEU A 34 4.95 5.22 -12.64
N GLU A 35 5.04 6.54 -12.70
CA GLU A 35 4.69 7.40 -11.58
C GLU A 35 3.23 7.22 -11.19
N ALA A 36 2.32 7.21 -12.16
CA ALA A 36 0.89 7.02 -11.91
C ALA A 36 0.60 5.63 -11.34
N GLU A 37 1.27 4.61 -11.86
CA GLU A 37 1.13 3.25 -11.35
C GLU A 37 1.58 3.14 -9.91
N GLY A 38 2.71 3.76 -9.59
CA GLY A 38 3.22 3.78 -8.21
C GLY A 38 2.28 4.51 -7.27
N HIS A 39 1.72 5.63 -7.71
CA HIS A 39 0.76 6.41 -6.92
C HIS A 39 -0.50 5.60 -6.63
N ALA A 40 -1.04 4.92 -7.64
CA ALA A 40 -2.21 4.07 -7.47
C ALA A 40 -1.94 2.91 -6.50
N GLU A 41 -0.79 2.28 -6.59
CA GLU A 41 -0.39 1.20 -5.72
C GLU A 41 -0.21 1.68 -4.27
N LYS A 42 0.34 2.88 -4.08
CA LYS A 42 0.49 3.49 -2.76
C LYS A 42 -0.88 3.73 -2.13
N ILE A 43 -1.84 4.25 -2.88
CA ILE A 43 -3.20 4.48 -2.38
C ILE A 43 -3.87 3.15 -2.02
N ALA A 44 -3.75 2.15 -2.87
CA ALA A 44 -4.30 0.82 -2.60
C ALA A 44 -3.72 0.23 -1.32
N GLY A 45 -2.42 0.40 -1.09
CA GLY A 45 -1.78 -0.05 0.13
C GLY A 45 -2.32 0.65 1.37
N LYS A 46 -2.55 1.96 1.29
CA LYS A 46 -3.12 2.72 2.41
C LYS A 46 -4.54 2.28 2.72
N ILE A 47 -5.35 2.00 1.70
CA ILE A 47 -6.71 1.50 1.89
C ILE A 47 -6.67 0.14 2.59
N GLN A 48 -5.83 -0.77 2.13
CA GLN A 48 -5.68 -2.10 2.73
C GLN A 48 -5.24 -2.00 4.19
N LYS A 49 -4.32 -1.10 4.49
CA LYS A 49 -3.85 -0.86 5.85
C LYS A 49 -4.98 -0.37 6.74
N LYS A 50 -5.84 0.53 6.26
CA LYS A 50 -6.99 1.01 7.02
C LYS A 50 -8.02 -0.08 7.26
N VAL A 51 -8.25 -0.94 6.29
CA VAL A 51 -9.14 -2.10 6.46
C VAL A 51 -8.63 -2.99 7.59
N GLY A 52 -7.32 -3.25 7.63
CA GLY A 52 -6.72 -4.01 8.71
C GLY A 52 -6.91 -3.35 10.08
N GLN A 53 -6.81 -2.02 10.16
CA GLN A 53 -7.04 -1.29 11.40
C GLN A 53 -8.49 -1.38 11.87
N VAL A 54 -9.44 -1.29 10.94
CA VAL A 54 -10.87 -1.44 11.26
C VAL A 54 -11.15 -2.84 11.79
N GLU A 55 -10.61 -3.88 11.16
CA GLU A 55 -10.76 -5.25 11.62
C GLU A 55 -10.23 -5.40 13.05
N LYS A 56 -9.12 -4.77 13.36
CA LYS A 56 -8.51 -4.79 14.69
C LYS A 56 -9.41 -4.15 15.72
N VAL A 57 -10.05 -3.03 15.38
CA VAL A 57 -11.00 -2.34 16.26
C VAL A 57 -12.22 -3.23 16.55
N LEU A 58 -12.65 -4.00 15.56
CA LEU A 58 -13.78 -4.91 15.70
C LEU A 58 -13.41 -6.22 16.42
N GLY A 59 -12.16 -6.37 16.83
CA GLY A 59 -11.71 -7.52 17.61
C GLY A 59 -11.24 -8.71 16.77
N GLU A 60 -10.93 -8.50 15.54
CA GLU A 60 -10.42 -9.56 14.68
C GLU A 60 -8.90 -9.59 14.57
#